data_d78cfb631711b0d8578b9d5fdd09b81d
#
_entry.id   d78cfb631711b0d8578b9d5fdd09b81d
#
_cell.length_a   1.000
_cell.length_b   1.000
_cell.length_c   1.000
_cell.angle_alpha   90.00
_cell.angle_beta   90.00
_cell.angle_gamma   90.00
#
_symmetry.space_group_name_H-M   'P 1'
#
loop_
_entity.id
_entity.type
_entity.pdbx_description
1 polymer ?
#
loop_
_entity_poly.entity_id
_entity_poly.type
_entity_poly.pdbx_seq_one_letter_code
_entity_poly.pdbx_strand_id
1 'polypeptide(L)'
;MREVEEPFGRGQKGSSSMPHKRNPITAERICGIARVVRANSVVGLENVALWHERDISHSSAERIVLPDSFLAVDYMLDRFTWLVEGLVVREERMRENVASSFGLYFSQRLLLALVESGLTRDDAYRLVQRHAMRAWDEQIDFRSLVDVDPEIAGRVDLEAVFDQGAYTAHVDVVFDRLRALVSTRREGAHV
;
A
#
# COMPACT_ATOMS: atom_id res chain seq x y z
N MET A 1 -12.82 5.35 4.81
CA MET A 1 -12.21 4.23 4.06
C MET A 1 -13.14 3.02 4.12
N ARG A 2 -12.87 1.89 4.67
CA ARG A 2 -13.62 0.61 4.58
C ARG A 2 -13.48 -0.08 3.21
N GLU A 3 -12.31 0.00 2.62
CA GLU A 3 -12.02 -0.60 1.31
C GLU A 3 -11.65 -2.07 1.45
N VAL A 4 -10.96 -2.40 2.54
CA VAL A 4 -10.51 -3.75 2.84
C VAL A 4 -10.77 -4.04 4.32
N GLU A 5 -11.23 -5.26 4.62
CA GLU A 5 -11.47 -5.72 5.98
C GLU A 5 -10.83 -7.11 6.18
N GLU A 6 -10.32 -7.38 7.39
CA GLU A 6 -9.92 -8.75 7.73
C GLU A 6 -11.14 -9.66 7.87
N PRO A 7 -10.99 -10.99 7.73
CA PRO A 7 -12.08 -11.92 7.93
C PRO A 7 -12.72 -11.73 9.30
N PHE A 8 -14.06 -11.68 9.33
CA PHE A 8 -14.79 -11.51 10.56
C PHE A 8 -15.73 -12.70 10.77
N GLY A 9 -15.39 -13.57 11.72
CA GLY A 9 -16.10 -14.80 12.01
C GLY A 9 -17.44 -14.58 12.74
N ARG A 10 -18.35 -15.54 12.61
CA ARG A 10 -19.62 -15.53 13.33
C ARG A 10 -19.38 -15.58 14.85
N GLY A 11 -19.85 -14.59 15.58
CA GLY A 11 -19.64 -14.46 17.03
C GLY A 11 -18.34 -13.80 17.45
N GLN A 12 -17.49 -13.40 16.51
CA GLN A 12 -16.27 -12.64 16.80
C GLN A 12 -16.62 -11.25 17.35
N LYS A 13 -15.86 -10.82 18.37
CA LYS A 13 -15.97 -9.47 18.94
C LYS A 13 -14.85 -8.59 18.38
N GLY A 14 -15.19 -7.56 17.64
CA GLY A 14 -14.21 -6.58 17.12
C GLY A 14 -13.92 -5.44 18.10
N SER A 15 -14.75 -5.27 19.12
CA SER A 15 -14.61 -4.27 20.18
C SER A 15 -15.31 -4.74 21.45
N SER A 16 -14.74 -4.43 22.61
CA SER A 16 -15.36 -4.74 23.92
C SER A 16 -16.53 -3.81 24.27
N SER A 17 -16.52 -2.58 23.73
CA SER A 17 -17.49 -1.53 24.10
C SER A 17 -18.47 -1.16 22.97
N MET A 18 -18.10 -1.38 21.70
CA MET A 18 -18.93 -1.02 20.56
C MET A 18 -19.21 -2.25 19.68
N PRO A 19 -20.38 -2.89 19.79
CA PRO A 19 -20.68 -4.16 19.11
C PRO A 19 -20.61 -4.12 17.58
N HIS A 20 -20.80 -2.94 16.98
CA HIS A 20 -20.74 -2.73 15.53
C HIS A 20 -19.31 -2.46 14.99
N LYS A 21 -18.34 -2.20 15.89
CA LYS A 21 -16.98 -1.87 15.50
C LYS A 21 -16.19 -3.14 15.17
N ARG A 22 -15.62 -3.17 13.98
CA ARG A 22 -14.74 -4.26 13.50
C ARG A 22 -13.32 -3.75 13.43
N ASN A 23 -12.57 -3.93 14.51
CA ASN A 23 -11.13 -3.61 14.48
C ASN A 23 -10.35 -4.72 13.77
N PRO A 24 -9.28 -4.39 13.04
CA PRO A 24 -8.40 -5.37 12.41
C PRO A 24 -7.42 -5.96 13.44
N ILE A 25 -7.97 -6.72 14.41
CA ILE A 25 -7.24 -7.20 15.60
C ILE A 25 -6.07 -8.12 15.20
N THR A 26 -6.26 -8.94 14.17
CA THR A 26 -5.21 -9.86 13.71
C THR A 26 -4.06 -9.10 13.10
N ALA A 27 -4.34 -8.14 12.22
CA ALA A 27 -3.32 -7.28 11.64
C ALA A 27 -2.58 -6.44 12.70
N GLU A 28 -3.31 -5.89 13.67
CA GLU A 28 -2.74 -5.13 14.79
C GLU A 28 -1.79 -5.98 15.64
N ARG A 29 -2.16 -7.24 15.93
CA ARG A 29 -1.31 -8.19 16.67
C ARG A 29 -0.04 -8.53 15.91
N ILE A 30 -0.14 -8.81 14.61
CA ILE A 30 1.02 -9.08 13.76
C ILE A 30 1.97 -7.88 13.77
N CYS A 31 1.47 -6.66 13.61
CA CYS A 31 2.27 -5.44 13.71
C CYS A 31 2.94 -5.26 15.09
N GLY A 32 2.25 -5.63 16.17
CA GLY A 32 2.80 -5.58 17.52
C GLY A 32 3.94 -6.59 17.73
N ILE A 33 3.72 -7.86 17.34
CA ILE A 33 4.71 -8.94 17.48
C ILE A 33 5.93 -8.68 16.59
N ALA A 34 5.75 -8.14 15.39
CA ALA A 34 6.85 -7.77 14.50
C ALA A 34 7.84 -6.78 15.15
N ARG A 35 7.38 -5.93 16.08
CA ARG A 35 8.27 -5.03 16.84
C ARG A 35 9.19 -5.81 17.78
N VAL A 36 8.69 -6.85 18.42
CA VAL A 36 9.47 -7.72 19.30
C VAL A 36 10.55 -8.47 18.52
N VAL A 37 10.17 -9.11 17.40
CA VAL A 37 11.12 -9.84 16.55
C VAL A 37 12.21 -8.91 16.01
N ARG A 38 11.83 -7.68 15.64
CA ARG A 38 12.77 -6.65 15.18
C ARG A 38 13.72 -6.21 16.31
N ALA A 39 13.24 -6.08 17.55
CA ALA A 39 14.08 -5.79 18.70
C ALA A 39 15.07 -6.94 18.97
N ASN A 40 14.64 -8.20 18.85
CA ASN A 40 15.50 -9.36 19.00
C ASN A 40 16.64 -9.41 17.98
N SER A 41 16.46 -8.84 16.78
CA SER A 41 17.53 -8.76 15.77
C SER A 41 18.73 -7.91 16.23
N VAL A 42 18.52 -6.93 17.08
CA VAL A 42 19.59 -6.11 17.67
C VAL A 42 20.49 -6.97 18.53
N VAL A 43 19.91 -7.86 19.35
CA VAL A 43 20.68 -8.83 20.15
C VAL A 43 21.55 -9.71 19.26
N GLY A 44 21.01 -10.18 18.14
CA GLY A 44 21.76 -10.96 17.15
C GLY A 44 22.95 -10.20 16.57
N LEU A 45 22.78 -8.90 16.28
CA LEU A 45 23.86 -8.05 15.78
C LEU A 45 24.93 -7.78 16.84
N GLU A 46 24.53 -7.54 18.08
CA GLU A 46 25.46 -7.33 19.21
C GLU A 46 26.26 -8.59 19.55
N ASN A 47 25.70 -9.78 19.31
CA ASN A 47 26.38 -11.05 19.55
C ASN A 47 27.47 -11.36 18.51
N VAL A 48 27.64 -10.56 17.46
CA VAL A 48 28.73 -10.72 16.48
C VAL A 48 30.09 -10.35 17.10
N ALA A 49 30.11 -9.33 17.95
CA ALA A 49 31.33 -8.88 18.61
C ALA A 49 31.60 -9.70 19.88
N LEU A 50 32.67 -10.51 19.85
CA LEU A 50 33.12 -11.34 20.96
C LEU A 50 34.39 -10.77 21.60
N TRP A 51 34.58 -11.04 22.90
CA TRP A 51 35.80 -10.66 23.63
C TRP A 51 36.92 -11.63 23.33
N HIS A 52 38.13 -11.12 23.10
CA HIS A 52 39.32 -11.89 22.72
C HIS A 52 39.04 -12.76 21.48
N GLU A 53 39.43 -14.02 21.50
CA GLU A 53 39.18 -14.97 20.41
C GLU A 53 37.74 -15.49 20.44
N ARG A 54 37.15 -15.65 21.62
CA ARG A 54 35.77 -16.05 21.86
C ARG A 54 35.39 -15.94 23.31
N ASP A 55 34.17 -15.51 23.59
CA ASP A 55 33.51 -15.62 24.89
C ASP A 55 32.14 -16.26 24.76
N ILE A 56 31.39 -16.38 25.87
CA ILE A 56 30.10 -17.05 25.92
C ILE A 56 28.91 -16.09 26.15
N SER A 57 29.13 -14.76 26.08
CA SER A 57 28.10 -13.76 26.34
C SER A 57 26.87 -13.90 25.45
N HIS A 58 27.08 -14.25 24.18
CA HIS A 58 26.02 -14.47 23.21
C HIS A 58 25.08 -15.63 23.56
N SER A 59 25.61 -16.72 24.18
CA SER A 59 24.86 -17.98 24.38
C SER A 59 23.62 -17.80 25.26
N SER A 60 23.71 -17.00 26.34
CA SER A 60 22.57 -16.73 27.22
C SER A 60 21.46 -15.95 26.53
N ALA A 61 21.81 -14.95 25.73
CA ALA A 61 20.88 -14.11 24.99
C ALA A 61 20.19 -14.90 23.86
N GLU A 62 20.94 -15.69 23.10
CA GLU A 62 20.42 -16.50 21.98
C GLU A 62 19.41 -17.54 22.42
N ARG A 63 19.56 -18.12 23.62
CA ARG A 63 18.60 -19.06 24.20
C ARG A 63 17.22 -18.47 24.44
N ILE A 64 17.11 -17.15 24.52
CA ILE A 64 15.86 -16.41 24.67
C ILE A 64 15.38 -15.94 23.30
N VAL A 65 16.20 -15.14 22.61
CA VAL A 65 15.74 -14.41 21.43
C VAL A 65 15.50 -15.31 20.21
N LEU A 66 16.26 -16.41 20.05
CA LEU A 66 16.06 -17.28 18.90
C LEU A 66 14.75 -18.09 19.01
N PRO A 67 14.50 -18.88 20.08
CA PRO A 67 13.25 -19.61 20.22
C PRO A 67 12.03 -18.69 20.14
N ASP A 68 12.04 -17.57 20.86
CA ASP A 68 10.94 -16.63 20.90
C ASP A 68 10.68 -16.01 19.51
N SER A 69 11.75 -15.69 18.78
CA SER A 69 11.61 -15.16 17.42
C SER A 69 11.03 -16.18 16.44
N PHE A 70 11.47 -17.46 16.52
CA PHE A 70 10.92 -18.51 15.67
C PHE A 70 9.43 -18.75 15.95
N LEU A 71 9.05 -18.86 17.23
CA LEU A 71 7.65 -19.04 17.63
C LEU A 71 6.78 -17.84 17.21
N ALA A 72 7.30 -16.63 17.38
CA ALA A 72 6.60 -15.39 17.02
C ALA A 72 6.41 -15.31 15.49
N VAL A 73 7.44 -15.62 14.70
CA VAL A 73 7.37 -15.58 13.22
C VAL A 73 6.44 -16.66 12.70
N ASP A 74 6.49 -17.88 13.21
CA ASP A 74 5.59 -18.97 12.83
C ASP A 74 4.12 -18.57 13.06
N TYR A 75 3.80 -18.06 14.25
CA TYR A 75 2.47 -17.55 14.56
C TYR A 75 2.04 -16.42 13.62
N MET A 76 2.94 -15.44 13.36
CA MET A 76 2.62 -14.32 12.48
C MET A 76 2.34 -14.78 11.06
N LEU A 77 3.12 -15.73 10.53
CA LEU A 77 2.93 -16.26 9.17
C LEU A 77 1.62 -17.03 9.05
N ASP A 78 1.29 -17.88 10.03
CA ASP A 78 0.02 -18.60 10.05
C ASP A 78 -1.17 -17.63 10.06
N ARG A 79 -1.14 -16.64 10.97
CA ARG A 79 -2.21 -15.65 11.08
C ARG A 79 -2.30 -14.71 9.89
N PHE A 80 -1.17 -14.35 9.29
CA PHE A 80 -1.15 -13.52 8.09
C PHE A 80 -1.70 -14.28 6.87
N THR A 81 -1.37 -15.56 6.74
CA THR A 81 -1.94 -16.42 5.69
C THR A 81 -3.46 -16.47 5.81
N TRP A 82 -3.98 -16.78 7.00
CA TRP A 82 -5.42 -16.78 7.25
C TRP A 82 -6.08 -15.42 6.93
N LEU A 83 -5.42 -14.31 7.29
CA LEU A 83 -5.92 -12.97 7.03
C LEU A 83 -6.01 -12.70 5.52
N VAL A 84 -4.96 -13.02 4.76
CA VAL A 84 -4.90 -12.75 3.33
C VAL A 84 -5.88 -13.64 2.55
N GLU A 85 -5.98 -14.92 2.90
CA GLU A 85 -6.93 -15.85 2.27
C GLU A 85 -8.39 -15.46 2.46
N GLY A 86 -8.71 -14.86 3.61
CA GLY A 86 -10.06 -14.43 3.94
C GLY A 86 -10.32 -12.93 3.77
N LEU A 87 -9.43 -12.20 3.13
CA LEU A 87 -9.52 -10.75 2.97
C LEU A 87 -10.78 -10.34 2.22
N VAL A 88 -11.54 -9.43 2.80
CA VAL A 88 -12.76 -8.89 2.17
C VAL A 88 -12.42 -7.58 1.46
N VAL A 89 -12.44 -7.61 0.13
CA VAL A 89 -12.21 -6.43 -0.72
C VAL A 89 -13.55 -5.82 -1.13
N ARG A 90 -13.73 -4.53 -0.89
CA ARG A 90 -14.95 -3.78 -1.21
C ARG A 90 -14.71 -2.84 -2.38
N GLU A 91 -14.78 -3.38 -3.57
CA GLU A 91 -14.48 -2.65 -4.80
C GLU A 91 -15.35 -1.39 -4.98
N GLU A 92 -16.65 -1.49 -4.71
CA GLU A 92 -17.56 -0.35 -4.83
C GLU A 92 -17.13 0.79 -3.88
N ARG A 93 -16.71 0.44 -2.64
CA ARG A 93 -16.21 1.44 -1.70
C ARG A 93 -14.92 2.10 -2.16
N MET A 94 -14.04 1.33 -2.81
CA MET A 94 -12.84 1.89 -3.43
C MET A 94 -13.21 2.89 -4.53
N ARG A 95 -14.16 2.54 -5.40
CA ARG A 95 -14.65 3.44 -6.46
C ARG A 95 -15.27 4.72 -5.88
N GLU A 96 -16.12 4.61 -4.87
CA GLU A 96 -16.69 5.76 -4.16
C GLU A 96 -15.61 6.67 -3.57
N ASN A 97 -14.60 6.09 -2.92
CA ASN A 97 -13.51 6.85 -2.31
C ASN A 97 -12.66 7.58 -3.37
N VAL A 98 -12.39 6.94 -4.50
CA VAL A 98 -11.71 7.59 -5.62
C VAL A 98 -12.57 8.72 -6.21
N ALA A 99 -13.87 8.46 -6.43
CA ALA A 99 -14.80 9.45 -6.96
C ALA A 99 -14.96 10.67 -6.04
N SER A 100 -14.83 10.50 -4.72
CA SER A 100 -14.92 11.60 -3.75
C SER A 100 -13.84 12.68 -3.91
N SER A 101 -12.80 12.41 -4.69
CA SER A 101 -11.76 13.37 -5.07
C SER A 101 -12.14 14.24 -6.27
N PHE A 102 -13.34 14.07 -6.82
CA PHE A 102 -13.82 14.78 -8.01
C PHE A 102 -12.85 14.70 -9.21
N GLY A 103 -12.07 13.62 -9.34
CA GLY A 103 -11.10 13.46 -10.41
C GLY A 103 -9.79 14.24 -10.23
N LEU A 104 -9.58 14.89 -9.09
CA LEU A 104 -8.40 15.73 -8.84
C LEU A 104 -7.06 14.98 -8.86
N TYR A 105 -7.07 13.67 -8.68
CA TYR A 105 -5.87 12.84 -8.81
C TYR A 105 -5.28 12.85 -10.23
N PHE A 106 -6.04 13.28 -11.24
CA PHE A 106 -5.55 13.49 -12.60
C PHE A 106 -4.85 14.84 -12.82
N SER A 107 -4.92 15.78 -11.86
CA SER A 107 -4.38 17.14 -12.03
C SER A 107 -2.90 17.16 -12.41
N GLN A 108 -2.08 16.27 -11.83
CA GLN A 108 -0.67 16.15 -12.20
C GLN A 108 -0.47 15.67 -13.64
N ARG A 109 -1.26 14.69 -14.09
CA ARG A 109 -1.18 14.19 -15.46
C ARG A 109 -1.53 15.27 -16.47
N LEU A 110 -2.60 16.04 -16.19
CA LEU A 110 -2.98 17.18 -17.02
C LEU A 110 -1.87 18.23 -17.07
N LEU A 111 -1.27 18.57 -15.93
CA LEU A 111 -0.16 19.51 -15.88
C LEU A 111 1.02 19.07 -16.76
N LEU A 112 1.41 17.79 -16.68
CA LEU A 112 2.52 17.26 -17.47
C LEU A 112 2.19 17.27 -18.95
N ALA A 113 0.99 16.84 -19.34
CA ALA A 113 0.55 16.85 -20.73
C ALA A 113 0.53 18.28 -21.32
N LEU A 114 0.11 19.28 -20.55
CA LEU A 114 0.14 20.68 -20.96
C LEU A 114 1.57 21.21 -21.15
N VAL A 115 2.51 20.82 -20.28
CA VAL A 115 3.94 21.16 -20.46
C VAL A 115 4.50 20.48 -21.72
N GLU A 116 4.18 19.21 -21.96
CA GLU A 116 4.59 18.49 -23.16
C GLU A 116 3.99 19.10 -24.44
N SER A 117 2.82 19.73 -24.36
CA SER A 117 2.20 20.48 -25.46
C SER A 117 2.87 21.83 -25.76
N GLY A 118 3.88 22.23 -24.97
CA GLY A 118 4.68 23.45 -25.16
C GLY A 118 4.33 24.62 -24.25
N LEU A 119 3.44 24.45 -23.24
CA LEU A 119 3.23 25.47 -22.23
C LEU A 119 4.40 25.51 -21.24
N THR A 120 4.68 26.72 -20.70
CA THR A 120 5.61 26.80 -19.58
C THR A 120 5.03 26.07 -18.37
N ARG A 121 5.90 25.58 -17.47
CA ARG A 121 5.43 24.90 -16.26
C ARG A 121 4.54 25.81 -15.40
N ASP A 122 4.86 27.10 -15.32
CA ASP A 122 4.10 28.06 -14.51
C ASP A 122 2.73 28.35 -15.12
N ASP A 123 2.61 28.43 -16.44
CA ASP A 123 1.33 28.65 -17.12
C ASP A 123 0.45 27.40 -17.00
N ALA A 124 1.02 26.22 -17.25
CA ALA A 124 0.33 24.96 -17.06
C ALA A 124 -0.15 24.78 -15.62
N TYR A 125 0.68 25.10 -14.63
CA TYR A 125 0.33 25.02 -13.23
C TYR A 125 -0.85 25.96 -12.87
N ARG A 126 -0.80 27.23 -13.28
CA ARG A 126 -1.89 28.20 -13.03
C ARG A 126 -3.20 27.75 -13.66
N LEU A 127 -3.13 27.22 -14.88
CA LEU A 127 -4.30 26.74 -15.59
C LEU A 127 -4.95 25.55 -14.88
N VAL A 128 -4.15 24.52 -14.52
CA VAL A 128 -4.63 23.35 -13.80
C VAL A 128 -5.16 23.73 -12.42
N GLN A 129 -4.44 24.58 -11.67
CA GLN A 129 -4.84 25.02 -10.33
C GLN A 129 -6.20 25.72 -10.33
N ARG A 130 -6.46 26.60 -11.30
CA ARG A 130 -7.75 27.29 -11.45
C ARG A 130 -8.92 26.31 -11.47
N HIS A 131 -8.83 25.26 -12.30
CA HIS A 131 -9.88 24.24 -12.40
C HIS A 131 -9.91 23.29 -11.21
N ALA A 132 -8.74 22.92 -10.69
CA ALA A 132 -8.66 22.03 -9.54
C ALA A 132 -9.27 22.63 -8.27
N MET A 133 -8.99 23.91 -8.01
CA MET A 133 -9.60 24.61 -6.86
C MET A 133 -11.11 24.74 -7.03
N ARG A 134 -11.57 25.08 -8.24
CA ARG A 134 -13.00 25.15 -8.54
C ARG A 134 -13.69 23.79 -8.37
N ALA A 135 -13.07 22.72 -8.89
CA ALA A 135 -13.59 21.35 -8.74
C ALA A 135 -13.76 20.96 -7.26
N TRP A 136 -12.78 21.33 -6.43
CA TRP A 136 -12.80 21.09 -4.99
C TRP A 136 -13.87 21.88 -4.26
N ASP A 137 -13.92 23.20 -4.49
CA ASP A 137 -14.82 24.12 -3.77
C ASP A 137 -16.29 23.89 -4.14
N GLU A 138 -16.57 23.66 -5.43
CA GLU A 138 -17.91 23.46 -5.96
C GLU A 138 -18.34 21.96 -5.97
N GLN A 139 -17.43 21.03 -5.64
CA GLN A 139 -17.66 19.57 -5.69
C GLN A 139 -18.12 19.09 -7.09
N ILE A 140 -17.49 19.64 -8.11
CA ILE A 140 -17.75 19.32 -9.52
C ILE A 140 -16.63 18.45 -10.07
N ASP A 141 -16.97 17.54 -10.99
CA ASP A 141 -15.96 16.71 -11.65
C ASP A 141 -14.93 17.57 -12.39
N PHE A 142 -13.66 17.37 -12.08
CA PHE A 142 -12.53 18.13 -12.60
C PHE A 142 -12.44 18.03 -14.13
N ARG A 143 -12.70 16.83 -14.70
CA ARG A 143 -12.71 16.62 -16.16
C ARG A 143 -13.73 17.51 -16.83
N SER A 144 -14.95 17.64 -16.29
CA SER A 144 -16.01 18.46 -16.88
C SER A 144 -15.65 19.96 -16.98
N LEU A 145 -14.82 20.44 -16.07
CA LEU A 145 -14.32 21.82 -16.09
C LEU A 145 -13.21 22.02 -17.13
N VAL A 146 -12.39 20.98 -17.31
CA VAL A 146 -11.25 20.99 -18.23
C VAL A 146 -11.70 20.82 -19.68
N ASP A 147 -12.69 19.97 -19.94
CA ASP A 147 -13.24 19.69 -21.28
C ASP A 147 -13.77 20.95 -22.01
N VAL A 148 -14.27 21.90 -21.24
CA VAL A 148 -14.89 23.14 -21.78
C VAL A 148 -13.93 24.33 -21.85
N ASP A 149 -12.70 24.20 -21.34
CA ASP A 149 -11.75 25.30 -21.35
C ASP A 149 -11.01 25.39 -22.70
N PRO A 150 -11.16 26.49 -23.46
CA PRO A 150 -10.53 26.66 -24.77
C PRO A 150 -8.99 26.76 -24.69
N GLU A 151 -8.41 27.06 -23.54
CA GLU A 151 -6.95 27.06 -23.33
C GLU A 151 -6.38 25.64 -23.20
N ILE A 152 -7.23 24.66 -22.89
CA ILE A 152 -6.85 23.24 -22.73
C ILE A 152 -7.39 22.40 -23.89
N ALA A 153 -8.64 22.63 -24.29
CA ALA A 153 -9.31 21.88 -25.34
C ALA A 153 -8.50 21.93 -26.66
N GLY A 154 -8.21 20.76 -27.19
CA GLY A 154 -7.45 20.61 -28.44
C GLY A 154 -5.92 20.70 -28.28
N ARG A 155 -5.37 21.00 -27.09
CA ARG A 155 -3.92 20.99 -26.86
C ARG A 155 -3.40 19.62 -26.45
N VAL A 156 -4.20 18.87 -25.72
CA VAL A 156 -3.81 17.57 -25.14
C VAL A 156 -4.91 16.54 -25.41
N ASP A 157 -4.51 15.29 -25.45
CA ASP A 157 -5.46 14.17 -25.51
C ASP A 157 -6.05 13.94 -24.11
N LEU A 158 -7.24 14.50 -23.89
CA LEU A 158 -7.93 14.40 -22.59
C LEU A 158 -8.36 12.97 -22.27
N GLU A 159 -8.66 12.13 -23.27
CA GLU A 159 -8.95 10.71 -23.03
C GLU A 159 -7.74 10.01 -22.41
N ALA A 160 -6.55 10.23 -22.97
CA ALA A 160 -5.32 9.68 -22.42
C ALA A 160 -4.96 10.26 -21.04
N VAL A 161 -5.21 11.57 -20.82
CA VAL A 161 -4.96 12.21 -19.52
C VAL A 161 -5.83 11.61 -18.43
N PHE A 162 -7.13 11.45 -18.69
CA PHE A 162 -8.11 10.97 -17.72
C PHE A 162 -8.28 9.43 -17.73
N ASP A 163 -7.36 8.70 -18.38
CA ASP A 163 -7.34 7.24 -18.31
C ASP A 163 -6.85 6.77 -16.93
N GLN A 164 -7.76 6.16 -16.16
CA GLN A 164 -7.44 5.56 -14.86
C GLN A 164 -6.53 4.34 -15.01
N GLY A 165 -6.61 3.59 -16.11
CA GLY A 165 -5.81 2.40 -16.37
C GLY A 165 -4.30 2.70 -16.43
N ALA A 166 -3.93 3.93 -16.78
CA ALA A 166 -2.54 4.35 -16.85
C ALA A 166 -1.79 4.27 -15.50
N TYR A 167 -2.50 4.36 -14.37
CA TYR A 167 -1.89 4.19 -13.03
C TYR A 167 -1.53 2.74 -12.71
N THR A 168 -2.13 1.79 -13.40
CA THR A 168 -1.91 0.35 -13.21
C THR A 168 -1.18 -0.31 -14.38
N ALA A 169 -0.74 0.45 -15.39
CA ALA A 169 -0.14 -0.04 -16.63
C ALA A 169 1.08 -0.97 -16.42
N HIS A 170 1.78 -0.83 -15.29
CA HIS A 170 2.98 -1.62 -14.98
C HIS A 170 2.79 -2.64 -13.86
N VAL A 171 1.56 -2.87 -13.41
CA VAL A 171 1.26 -3.83 -12.32
C VAL A 171 1.71 -5.24 -12.67
N ASP A 172 1.53 -5.66 -13.91
CA ASP A 172 1.90 -7.02 -14.36
C ASP A 172 3.40 -7.30 -14.22
N VAL A 173 4.26 -6.28 -14.37
CA VAL A 173 5.73 -6.43 -14.20
C VAL A 173 6.08 -6.92 -12.80
N VAL A 174 5.34 -6.49 -11.78
CA VAL A 174 5.55 -6.91 -10.38
C VAL A 174 5.14 -8.38 -10.21
N PHE A 175 3.97 -8.74 -10.74
CA PHE A 175 3.47 -10.11 -10.66
C PHE A 175 4.31 -11.10 -11.45
N ASP A 176 4.83 -10.71 -12.62
CA ASP A 176 5.71 -11.56 -13.42
C ASP A 176 7.03 -11.84 -12.71
N ARG A 177 7.62 -10.82 -12.07
CA ARG A 177 8.81 -11.01 -11.22
C ARG A 177 8.53 -11.95 -10.06
N LEU A 178 7.38 -11.84 -9.41
CA LEU A 178 6.99 -12.73 -8.32
C LEU A 178 6.81 -14.17 -8.81
N ARG A 179 6.14 -14.39 -9.94
CA ARG A 179 5.97 -15.72 -10.56
C ARG A 179 7.32 -16.38 -10.88
N ALA A 180 8.25 -15.60 -11.44
CA ALA A 180 9.61 -16.09 -11.73
C ALA A 180 10.34 -16.54 -10.46
N LEU A 181 10.27 -15.77 -9.36
CA LEU A 181 10.89 -16.15 -8.07
C LEU A 181 10.29 -17.43 -7.47
N VAL A 182 8.97 -17.63 -7.59
CA VAL A 182 8.28 -18.81 -7.08
C VAL A 182 8.64 -20.06 -7.88
N SER A 183 8.75 -19.96 -9.22
CA SER A 183 9.15 -21.11 -10.08
C SER A 183 10.57 -21.56 -9.78
N THR A 184 11.52 -20.65 -9.69
CA THR A 184 12.93 -20.95 -9.37
C THR A 184 13.08 -21.67 -8.01
N ARG A 185 12.28 -21.29 -7.01
CA ARG A 185 12.30 -21.97 -5.70
C ARG A 185 11.76 -23.40 -5.74
N ARG A 186 10.75 -23.67 -6.58
CA ARG A 186 10.20 -25.03 -6.73
C ARG A 186 11.17 -25.99 -7.42
N GLU A 187 11.93 -25.50 -8.39
CA GLU A 187 12.96 -26.28 -9.08
C GLU A 187 14.16 -26.57 -8.18
N GLY A 188 14.57 -25.64 -7.30
CA GLY A 188 15.68 -25.84 -6.34
C GLY A 188 15.33 -26.70 -5.11
N ALA A 189 14.04 -26.97 -4.85
CA ALA A 189 13.60 -27.80 -3.71
C ALA A 189 13.57 -29.30 -4.01
N HIS A 190 13.96 -29.73 -5.21
CA HIS A 190 14.03 -31.12 -5.64
C HIS A 190 15.46 -31.66 -5.76
N VAL A 191 16.45 -30.98 -5.12
CA VAL A 191 17.85 -31.48 -5.03
C VAL A 191 18.16 -31.90 -3.60
#